data_fd35e91893880a410350ea83fdd5df31
#
_entry.id   fd35e91893880a410350ea83fdd5df31
#
_cell.length_a   1.000
_cell.length_b   1.000
_cell.length_c   1.000
_cell.angle_alpha   90.00
_cell.angle_beta   90.00
_cell.angle_gamma   90.00
#
_symmetry.space_group_name_H-M   'P 1'
#
loop_
_entity.id
_entity.type
_entity.pdbx_description
1 polymer ?
#
loop_
_entity_poly.entity_id
_entity_poly.type
_entity_poly.pdbx_seq_one_letter_code
_entity_poly.pdbx_strand_id
1 'polypeptide(L)'
;MGKFTKKLKLKKHKDAIVLAAVILISVIIYLFSAKGTGFGGVFSNFIGNKVYLLYKAVDYPVAVSEKIYKNYIDLISVKRKNLKLKEELKKVEFKYNRYRYYAIENKELKSLLFLKNSISRKSVAAKVILHGIEGWFYGLYINKGTKNGIAVGDGVISYDGVIGRVVYAGRGRSKVIPITNPKCVFSVIDANTGTMGIAKGAGNGYLQMRFVFNSKKINKGDKILTSGLGGVFTSGIYVGKVVSVIKKSYDIFQRITIAPYKNLFNEKYVLVEK
;
A
#
# COMPACT_ATOMS: atom_id res chain seq x y z
N MET A 1 -12.63 26.63 44.65
CA MET A 1 -13.92 27.30 44.45
C MET A 1 -13.97 28.76 44.99
N GLY A 2 -12.86 29.48 45.03
CA GLY A 2 -12.74 30.78 45.71
C GLY A 2 -12.25 31.99 44.87
N LYS A 3 -11.97 31.83 43.58
CA LYS A 3 -11.40 32.91 42.73
C LYS A 3 -12.38 33.55 41.73
N PHE A 4 -13.53 32.96 41.48
CA PHE A 4 -14.52 33.50 40.52
C PHE A 4 -15.48 34.55 41.09
N THR A 5 -15.72 34.54 42.37
CA THR A 5 -16.67 35.47 43.02
C THR A 5 -16.11 36.88 43.28
N LYS A 6 -14.76 37.02 43.30
CA LYS A 6 -14.13 38.34 43.55
C LYS A 6 -14.09 39.25 42.31
N LYS A 7 -14.10 38.69 41.08
CA LYS A 7 -14.09 39.47 39.83
C LYS A 7 -15.45 40.09 39.47
N LEU A 8 -16.56 39.50 39.89
CA LEU A 8 -17.89 40.01 39.60
C LEU A 8 -18.26 41.23 40.48
N LYS A 9 -17.78 41.31 41.72
CA LYS A 9 -18.03 42.46 42.61
C LYS A 9 -17.30 43.73 42.18
N LEU A 10 -16.10 43.63 41.66
CA LEU A 10 -15.32 44.79 41.17
C LEU A 10 -15.90 45.42 39.89
N LYS A 11 -16.59 44.64 39.03
CA LYS A 11 -17.20 45.18 37.81
C LYS A 11 -18.45 46.03 38.14
N LYS A 12 -19.27 45.61 39.13
CA LYS A 12 -20.47 46.30 39.52
C LYS A 12 -20.22 47.67 40.19
N HIS A 13 -19.07 47.85 40.87
CA HIS A 13 -18.68 49.15 41.45
C HIS A 13 -18.11 50.12 40.40
N LYS A 14 -17.45 49.64 39.34
CA LYS A 14 -17.02 50.51 38.26
C LYS A 14 -18.16 51.10 37.46
N ASP A 15 -19.18 50.29 37.17
CA ASP A 15 -20.34 50.75 36.44
C ASP A 15 -21.19 51.76 37.28
N ALA A 16 -21.29 51.57 38.63
CA ALA A 16 -21.93 52.51 39.54
C ALA A 16 -21.15 53.82 39.67
N ILE A 17 -19.83 53.79 39.67
CA ILE A 17 -18.97 54.98 39.70
C ILE A 17 -19.10 55.81 38.41
N VAL A 18 -19.14 55.11 37.25
CA VAL A 18 -19.30 55.74 35.94
C VAL A 18 -20.73 56.41 35.88
N LEU A 19 -21.77 55.74 36.36
CA LEU A 19 -23.13 56.29 36.41
C LEU A 19 -23.23 57.51 37.32
N ALA A 20 -22.58 57.45 38.49
CA ALA A 20 -22.52 58.59 39.44
C ALA A 20 -21.75 59.77 38.82
N ALA A 21 -20.64 59.50 38.09
CA ALA A 21 -19.89 60.57 37.44
C ALA A 21 -20.70 61.25 36.32
N VAL A 22 -21.46 60.47 35.52
CA VAL A 22 -22.31 60.98 34.44
C VAL A 22 -23.44 61.86 35.02
N ILE A 23 -24.06 61.42 36.12
CA ILE A 23 -25.10 62.18 36.80
C ILE A 23 -24.53 63.51 37.39
N LEU A 24 -23.34 63.44 37.98
CA LEU A 24 -22.70 64.62 38.58
C LEU A 24 -22.27 65.61 37.47
N ILE A 25 -21.81 65.21 36.36
CA ILE A 25 -21.51 66.04 35.18
C ILE A 25 -22.78 66.62 34.60
N SER A 26 -23.89 65.88 34.54
CA SER A 26 -25.21 66.38 34.10
C SER A 26 -25.73 67.44 35.00
N VAL A 27 -25.62 67.25 36.33
CA VAL A 27 -26.06 68.27 37.35
C VAL A 27 -25.19 69.53 37.29
N ILE A 28 -23.88 69.40 37.07
CA ILE A 28 -22.98 70.56 36.92
C ILE A 28 -23.36 71.35 35.67
N ILE A 29 -23.64 70.68 34.55
CA ILE A 29 -24.08 71.32 33.30
C ILE A 29 -25.41 72.04 33.51
N TYR A 30 -26.37 71.43 34.23
CA TYR A 30 -27.68 72.07 34.58
C TYR A 30 -27.52 73.27 35.43
N LEU A 31 -26.70 73.24 36.50
CA LEU A 31 -26.45 74.39 37.41
C LEU A 31 -25.74 75.55 36.73
N PHE A 32 -24.84 75.24 35.74
CA PHE A 32 -24.24 76.30 34.96
C PHE A 32 -25.17 76.90 33.91
N SER A 33 -26.07 76.09 33.33
CA SER A 33 -27.11 76.59 32.41
C SER A 33 -28.13 77.50 33.07
N ALA A 34 -28.44 77.28 34.36
CA ALA A 34 -29.42 78.04 35.11
C ALA A 34 -28.96 79.48 35.56
N LYS A 35 -27.69 79.79 35.48
CA LYS A 35 -27.10 81.08 35.90
C LYS A 35 -26.89 82.11 34.76
N GLY A 36 -27.55 82.02 33.64
CA GLY A 36 -27.73 83.07 32.63
C GLY A 36 -26.47 83.85 32.14
N THR A 37 -25.27 83.34 32.35
CA THR A 37 -24.03 83.96 31.89
C THR A 37 -23.64 83.41 30.54
N GLY A 38 -23.65 84.26 29.50
CA GLY A 38 -23.41 84.04 28.06
C GLY A 38 -22.35 83.09 27.60
N PHE A 39 -22.40 81.80 28.06
CA PHE A 39 -21.46 80.76 27.70
C PHE A 39 -21.89 79.94 26.48
N GLY A 40 -23.05 80.31 25.90
CA GLY A 40 -23.62 79.53 24.74
C GLY A 40 -22.80 79.61 23.44
N GLY A 41 -22.02 80.69 23.28
CA GLY A 41 -21.27 80.88 22.03
C GLY A 41 -19.91 80.14 21.96
N VAL A 42 -19.30 79.88 23.09
CA VAL A 42 -18.00 79.20 23.13
C VAL A 42 -18.14 77.63 23.13
N PHE A 43 -19.30 77.19 23.69
CA PHE A 43 -19.61 75.76 23.82
C PHE A 43 -20.09 75.11 22.49
N SER A 44 -20.82 75.91 21.66
CA SER A 44 -21.30 75.42 20.37
C SER A 44 -20.18 75.14 19.33
N ASN A 45 -19.12 75.99 19.36
CA ASN A 45 -17.99 75.80 18.46
C ASN A 45 -17.02 74.67 18.89
N PHE A 46 -16.99 74.34 20.18
CA PHE A 46 -16.08 73.29 20.68
C PHE A 46 -16.69 71.88 20.60
N ILE A 47 -18.03 71.79 20.69
CA ILE A 47 -18.73 70.50 20.61
C ILE A 47 -19.04 70.11 19.16
N GLY A 48 -19.36 71.04 18.27
CA GLY A 48 -19.76 70.75 16.89
C GLY A 48 -18.67 69.98 16.08
N ASN A 49 -17.42 70.36 16.27
CA ASN A 49 -16.33 69.68 15.52
C ASN A 49 -15.84 68.39 16.15
N LYS A 50 -16.06 68.18 17.45
CA LYS A 50 -15.60 66.92 18.11
C LYS A 50 -16.67 65.83 18.17
N VAL A 51 -17.95 66.21 18.16
CA VAL A 51 -19.08 65.26 18.06
C VAL A 51 -19.11 64.58 16.69
N TYR A 52 -18.75 65.28 15.62
CA TYR A 52 -18.64 64.71 14.28
C TYR A 52 -17.53 63.67 14.19
N LEU A 53 -16.42 63.85 14.93
CA LEU A 53 -15.33 62.87 14.99
C LEU A 53 -15.74 61.62 15.82
N LEU A 54 -16.52 61.80 16.87
CA LEU A 54 -17.06 60.67 17.67
C LEU A 54 -18.15 59.89 16.93
N TYR A 55 -18.98 60.59 16.11
CA TYR A 55 -19.97 59.89 15.25
C TYR A 55 -19.31 59.00 14.21
N LYS A 56 -18.22 59.47 13.62
CA LYS A 56 -17.42 58.67 12.66
C LYS A 56 -16.65 57.52 13.30
N ALA A 57 -16.35 57.61 14.62
CA ALA A 57 -15.66 56.54 15.37
C ALA A 57 -16.62 55.44 15.84
N VAL A 58 -17.93 55.68 15.88
CA VAL A 58 -18.94 54.70 16.29
C VAL A 58 -19.41 53.84 15.13
N ASP A 59 -19.43 54.38 13.90
CA ASP A 59 -19.79 53.61 12.69
C ASP A 59 -18.67 52.65 12.18
N TYR A 60 -17.44 52.87 12.62
CA TYR A 60 -16.30 52.06 12.18
C TYR A 60 -16.24 50.63 12.76
N PRO A 61 -16.70 50.34 14.02
CA PRO A 61 -16.61 48.98 14.55
C PRO A 61 -17.67 48.00 14.03
N VAL A 62 -18.82 48.50 13.51
CA VAL A 62 -19.90 47.60 13.06
C VAL A 62 -19.56 46.94 11.72
N ALA A 63 -18.97 47.68 10.77
CA ALA A 63 -18.60 47.12 9.46
C ALA A 63 -17.39 46.17 9.53
N VAL A 64 -16.50 46.37 10.50
CA VAL A 64 -15.33 45.50 10.73
C VAL A 64 -15.76 44.21 11.43
N SER A 65 -16.71 44.25 12.34
CA SER A 65 -17.20 43.06 13.03
C SER A 65 -17.97 42.13 12.11
N GLU A 66 -18.75 42.60 11.14
CA GLU A 66 -19.44 41.77 10.17
C GLU A 66 -18.47 41.06 9.19
N LYS A 67 -17.42 41.76 8.75
CA LYS A 67 -16.39 41.13 7.89
C LYS A 67 -15.60 40.06 8.63
N ILE A 68 -15.23 40.29 9.88
CA ILE A 68 -14.51 39.33 10.71
C ILE A 68 -15.40 38.11 10.98
N TYR A 69 -16.69 38.34 11.28
CA TYR A 69 -17.65 37.26 11.55
C TYR A 69 -17.92 36.40 10.31
N LYS A 70 -18.11 36.99 9.15
CA LYS A 70 -18.24 36.28 7.87
C LYS A 70 -17.00 35.49 7.54
N ASN A 71 -15.82 36.09 7.62
CA ASN A 71 -14.55 35.39 7.36
C ASN A 71 -14.31 34.23 8.32
N TYR A 72 -14.71 34.34 9.58
CA TYR A 72 -14.61 33.28 10.58
C TYR A 72 -15.53 32.09 10.27
N ILE A 73 -16.79 32.36 9.90
CA ILE A 73 -17.76 31.34 9.48
C ILE A 73 -17.32 30.65 8.20
N ASP A 74 -16.80 31.41 7.23
CA ASP A 74 -16.27 30.88 5.98
C ASP A 74 -15.06 29.99 6.25
N LEU A 75 -14.15 30.37 7.14
CA LEU A 75 -13.00 29.56 7.51
C LEU A 75 -13.41 28.23 8.16
N ILE A 76 -14.44 28.24 9.02
CA ILE A 76 -14.99 27.01 9.62
C ILE A 76 -15.64 26.15 8.55
N SER A 77 -16.38 26.75 7.61
CA SER A 77 -17.02 26.02 6.50
C SER A 77 -15.98 25.38 5.58
N VAL A 78 -14.91 26.09 5.23
CA VAL A 78 -13.77 25.61 4.45
C VAL A 78 -13.05 24.48 5.18
N LYS A 79 -12.82 24.62 6.49
CA LYS A 79 -12.22 23.54 7.30
C LYS A 79 -13.08 22.29 7.30
N ARG A 80 -14.41 22.41 7.46
CA ARG A 80 -15.35 21.27 7.38
C ARG A 80 -15.36 20.62 6.00
N LYS A 81 -15.38 21.43 4.92
CA LYS A 81 -15.28 20.93 3.55
C LYS A 81 -13.96 20.21 3.32
N ASN A 82 -12.86 20.75 3.81
CA ASN A 82 -11.54 20.13 3.69
C ASN A 82 -11.48 18.77 4.40
N LEU A 83 -12.05 18.67 5.62
CA LEU A 83 -12.15 17.41 6.34
C LEU A 83 -12.99 16.39 5.59
N LYS A 84 -14.17 16.78 5.07
CA LYS A 84 -15.04 15.92 4.25
C LYS A 84 -14.30 15.44 2.98
N LEU A 85 -13.67 16.35 2.26
CA LEU A 85 -12.91 16.01 1.06
C LEU A 85 -11.74 15.04 1.36
N LYS A 86 -11.06 15.21 2.50
CA LYS A 86 -10.03 14.26 2.95
C LYS A 86 -10.60 12.87 3.26
N GLU A 87 -11.77 12.81 3.87
CA GLU A 87 -12.44 11.52 4.12
C GLU A 87 -12.90 10.86 2.83
N GLU A 88 -13.48 11.63 1.90
CA GLU A 88 -13.88 11.13 0.58
C GLU A 88 -12.66 10.65 -0.22
N LEU A 89 -11.56 11.40 -0.19
CA LEU A 89 -10.31 11.01 -0.82
C LEU A 89 -9.82 9.66 -0.26
N LYS A 90 -9.77 9.50 1.07
CA LYS A 90 -9.39 8.21 1.68
C LYS A 90 -10.30 7.06 1.25
N LYS A 91 -11.62 7.30 1.16
CA LYS A 91 -12.58 6.29 0.70
C LYS A 91 -12.35 5.92 -0.78
N VAL A 92 -12.08 6.92 -1.62
CA VAL A 92 -11.77 6.69 -3.04
C VAL A 92 -10.44 5.96 -3.21
N GLU A 93 -9.40 6.36 -2.49
CA GLU A 93 -8.10 5.68 -2.50
C GLU A 93 -8.23 4.22 -2.06
N PHE A 94 -9.00 3.93 -1.00
CA PHE A 94 -9.26 2.56 -0.56
C PHE A 94 -9.97 1.73 -1.64
N LYS A 95 -11.02 2.29 -2.28
CA LYS A 95 -11.72 1.64 -3.38
C LYS A 95 -10.79 1.41 -4.57
N TYR A 96 -10.02 2.42 -4.96
CA TYR A 96 -9.06 2.34 -6.06
C TYR A 96 -8.03 1.21 -5.83
N ASN A 97 -7.46 1.14 -4.63
CA ASN A 97 -6.50 0.09 -4.28
C ASN A 97 -7.13 -1.31 -4.35
N ARG A 98 -8.40 -1.46 -3.93
CA ARG A 98 -9.15 -2.71 -4.10
C ARG A 98 -9.37 -3.09 -5.57
N TYR A 99 -9.79 -2.14 -6.40
CA TYR A 99 -9.98 -2.39 -7.84
C TYR A 99 -8.65 -2.76 -8.52
N ARG A 100 -7.58 -2.08 -8.17
CA ARG A 100 -6.23 -2.39 -8.67
C ARG A 100 -5.80 -3.81 -8.27
N TYR A 101 -6.06 -4.21 -7.04
CA TYR A 101 -5.82 -5.58 -6.58
C TYR A 101 -6.59 -6.62 -7.42
N TYR A 102 -7.88 -6.41 -7.63
CA TYR A 102 -8.71 -7.31 -8.45
C TYR A 102 -8.28 -7.35 -9.92
N ALA A 103 -7.83 -6.23 -10.47
CA ALA A 103 -7.31 -6.19 -11.84
C ALA A 103 -6.05 -7.05 -11.99
N ILE A 104 -5.11 -6.99 -11.01
CA ILE A 104 -3.93 -7.83 -10.98
C ILE A 104 -4.32 -9.31 -10.85
N GLU A 105 -5.20 -9.65 -9.90
CA GLU A 105 -5.70 -11.01 -9.69
C GLU A 105 -6.38 -11.57 -10.95
N ASN A 106 -7.20 -10.77 -11.64
CA ASN A 106 -7.84 -11.16 -12.89
C ASN A 106 -6.82 -11.47 -14.00
N LYS A 107 -5.75 -10.65 -14.10
CA LYS A 107 -4.66 -10.90 -15.03
C LYS A 107 -3.94 -12.21 -14.72
N GLU A 108 -3.62 -12.48 -13.45
CA GLU A 108 -2.98 -13.74 -13.03
C GLU A 108 -3.87 -14.96 -13.37
N LEU A 109 -5.17 -14.87 -13.07
CA LEU A 109 -6.12 -15.95 -13.37
C LEU A 109 -6.28 -16.20 -14.88
N LYS A 110 -6.32 -15.15 -15.70
CA LYS A 110 -6.35 -15.29 -17.17
C LYS A 110 -5.07 -15.97 -17.70
N SER A 111 -3.90 -15.58 -17.19
CA SER A 111 -2.62 -16.20 -17.57
C SER A 111 -2.60 -17.68 -17.17
N LEU A 112 -3.12 -18.02 -15.98
CA LEU A 112 -3.19 -19.40 -15.52
C LEU A 112 -4.18 -20.24 -16.36
N LEU A 113 -5.31 -19.66 -16.76
CA LEU A 113 -6.29 -20.32 -17.64
C LEU A 113 -5.69 -20.58 -19.03
N PHE A 114 -4.99 -19.60 -19.58
CA PHE A 114 -4.25 -19.76 -20.83
C PHE A 114 -3.24 -20.91 -20.74
N LEU A 115 -2.42 -20.93 -19.69
CA LEU A 115 -1.46 -22.00 -19.45
C LEU A 115 -2.17 -23.37 -19.35
N LYS A 116 -3.26 -23.45 -18.58
CA LYS A 116 -4.03 -24.68 -18.42
C LYS A 116 -4.52 -25.24 -19.76
N ASN A 117 -4.94 -24.37 -20.66
CA ASN A 117 -5.43 -24.78 -21.98
C ASN A 117 -4.30 -25.14 -22.96
N SER A 118 -3.06 -24.62 -22.74
CA SER A 118 -1.92 -24.88 -23.59
C SER A 118 -1.13 -26.16 -23.22
N ILE A 119 -1.34 -26.72 -22.03
CA ILE A 119 -0.71 -27.97 -21.60
C ILE A 119 -1.61 -29.17 -21.89
N SER A 120 -1.00 -30.23 -22.43
CA SER A 120 -1.73 -31.47 -22.79
C SER A 120 -2.07 -32.34 -21.58
N ARG A 121 -1.46 -32.11 -20.42
CA ARG A 121 -1.66 -32.93 -19.21
C ARG A 121 -2.85 -32.42 -18.38
N LYS A 122 -3.51 -33.37 -17.70
CA LYS A 122 -4.53 -32.99 -16.70
C LYS A 122 -3.90 -32.19 -15.59
N SER A 123 -4.47 -31.04 -15.28
CA SER A 123 -3.94 -30.14 -14.26
C SER A 123 -5.03 -29.59 -13.36
N VAL A 124 -4.67 -29.29 -12.12
CA VAL A 124 -5.54 -28.72 -11.09
C VAL A 124 -5.04 -27.34 -10.70
N ALA A 125 -5.85 -26.31 -10.89
CA ALA A 125 -5.55 -24.97 -10.40
C ALA A 125 -5.67 -24.91 -8.88
N ALA A 126 -4.66 -24.33 -8.24
CA ALA A 126 -4.58 -24.18 -6.78
C ALA A 126 -4.10 -22.79 -6.40
N LYS A 127 -4.57 -22.31 -5.24
CA LYS A 127 -4.10 -21.06 -4.63
C LYS A 127 -3.03 -21.38 -3.61
N VAL A 128 -1.95 -20.61 -3.62
CA VAL A 128 -0.92 -20.66 -2.58
C VAL A 128 -1.49 -19.99 -1.32
N ILE A 129 -1.50 -20.71 -0.21
CA ILE A 129 -2.06 -20.26 1.06
C ILE A 129 -1.00 -19.92 2.11
N LEU A 130 0.21 -20.42 1.94
CA LEU A 130 1.32 -20.16 2.85
C LEU A 130 2.64 -20.30 2.10
N HIS A 131 3.54 -19.34 2.28
CA HIS A 131 4.94 -19.44 1.92
C HIS A 131 5.75 -19.77 3.19
N GLY A 132 6.54 -20.82 3.13
CA GLY A 132 7.45 -21.16 4.23
C GLY A 132 8.64 -20.21 4.24
N ILE A 133 8.90 -19.61 5.40
CA ILE A 133 10.05 -18.75 5.67
C ILE A 133 11.20 -19.62 6.19
N GLU A 134 12.43 -19.22 5.92
CA GLU A 134 13.67 -19.92 6.29
C GLU A 134 13.68 -20.47 7.71
N GLY A 135 14.24 -21.66 7.89
CA GLY A 135 14.55 -22.30 9.16
C GLY A 135 13.75 -23.57 9.46
N TRP A 136 12.43 -23.59 9.34
CA TRP A 136 11.61 -24.76 9.63
C TRP A 136 11.00 -25.42 8.42
N PHE A 137 10.70 -24.63 7.39
CA PHE A 137 10.11 -25.15 6.16
C PHE A 137 10.39 -24.21 4.99
N TYR A 138 11.20 -24.69 4.06
CA TYR A 138 11.44 -24.02 2.78
C TYR A 138 10.51 -24.59 1.71
N GLY A 139 9.43 -23.88 1.35
CA GLY A 139 8.44 -24.33 0.37
C GLY A 139 7.14 -23.56 0.47
N LEU A 140 6.10 -24.09 -0.13
CA LEU A 140 4.78 -23.48 -0.11
C LEU A 140 3.66 -24.51 0.15
N TYR A 141 2.54 -24.05 0.67
CA TYR A 141 1.31 -24.82 0.79
C TYR A 141 0.27 -24.31 -0.19
N ILE A 142 -0.46 -25.25 -0.80
CA ILE A 142 -1.56 -24.99 -1.72
C ILE A 142 -2.89 -25.50 -1.13
N ASN A 143 -4.01 -24.84 -1.50
CA ASN A 143 -5.37 -25.12 -1.00
C ASN A 143 -6.05 -26.31 -1.70
N LYS A 144 -5.30 -27.19 -2.31
CA LYS A 144 -5.78 -28.42 -2.97
C LYS A 144 -4.99 -29.62 -2.46
N GLY A 145 -5.62 -30.79 -2.45
CA GLY A 145 -5.03 -32.02 -1.95
C GLY A 145 -5.61 -33.26 -2.61
N THR A 146 -5.57 -34.39 -1.89
CA THR A 146 -6.01 -35.69 -2.41
C THR A 146 -7.46 -35.72 -2.87
N LYS A 147 -8.37 -34.96 -2.24
CA LYS A 147 -9.75 -34.77 -2.71
C LYS A 147 -9.85 -34.19 -4.13
N ASN A 148 -8.84 -33.46 -4.56
CA ASN A 148 -8.74 -32.85 -5.88
C ASN A 148 -7.87 -33.69 -6.82
N GLY A 149 -7.48 -34.90 -6.36
CA GLY A 149 -6.64 -35.86 -7.09
C GLY A 149 -5.16 -35.43 -7.16
N ILE A 150 -4.66 -34.62 -6.22
CA ILE A 150 -3.24 -34.29 -6.09
C ILE A 150 -2.54 -35.42 -5.33
N ALA A 151 -1.40 -35.85 -5.86
CA ALA A 151 -0.55 -36.89 -5.31
C ALA A 151 0.87 -36.36 -4.99
N VAL A 152 1.58 -37.09 -4.13
CA VAL A 152 3.01 -36.85 -3.91
C VAL A 152 3.74 -37.18 -5.20
N GLY A 153 4.60 -36.27 -5.63
CA GLY A 153 5.33 -36.40 -6.90
C GLY A 153 4.84 -35.47 -8.00
N ASP A 154 3.62 -34.98 -7.92
CA ASP A 154 3.04 -34.07 -8.91
C ASP A 154 3.89 -32.80 -9.07
N GLY A 155 4.06 -32.36 -10.31
CA GLY A 155 4.75 -31.14 -10.66
C GLY A 155 3.88 -29.92 -10.41
N VAL A 156 4.47 -28.83 -9.97
CA VAL A 156 3.79 -27.54 -9.72
C VAL A 156 4.42 -26.48 -10.59
N ILE A 157 3.60 -25.81 -11.41
CA ILE A 157 4.02 -24.81 -12.38
C ILE A 157 3.19 -23.54 -12.25
N SER A 158 3.74 -22.43 -12.72
CA SER A 158 3.03 -21.18 -12.97
C SER A 158 3.11 -20.79 -14.44
N TYR A 159 2.49 -19.67 -14.80
CA TYR A 159 2.64 -19.11 -16.14
C TYR A 159 4.09 -18.75 -16.47
N ASP A 160 4.87 -18.31 -15.48
CA ASP A 160 6.25 -17.88 -15.66
C ASP A 160 7.26 -19.05 -15.66
N GLY A 161 6.87 -20.23 -15.15
CA GLY A 161 7.74 -21.40 -15.18
C GLY A 161 7.48 -22.42 -14.06
N VAL A 162 8.49 -23.27 -13.85
CA VAL A 162 8.42 -24.37 -12.87
C VAL A 162 8.59 -23.86 -11.45
N ILE A 163 7.66 -24.19 -10.58
CA ILE A 163 7.70 -23.81 -9.16
C ILE A 163 8.37 -24.88 -8.31
N GLY A 164 7.90 -26.13 -8.41
CA GLY A 164 8.37 -27.18 -7.52
C GLY A 164 7.63 -28.48 -7.69
N ARG A 165 7.68 -29.31 -6.63
CA ARG A 165 7.10 -30.65 -6.61
C ARG A 165 6.34 -30.88 -5.30
N VAL A 166 5.19 -31.56 -5.37
CA VAL A 166 4.41 -31.98 -4.20
C VAL A 166 5.20 -33.05 -3.42
N VAL A 167 5.42 -32.80 -2.14
CA VAL A 167 6.10 -33.76 -1.23
C VAL A 167 5.18 -34.32 -0.16
N TYR A 168 4.04 -33.69 0.04
CA TYR A 168 2.97 -34.16 0.93
C TYR A 168 1.63 -33.75 0.37
N ALA A 169 0.69 -34.66 0.32
CA ALA A 169 -0.67 -34.41 -0.12
C ALA A 169 -1.64 -34.85 1.00
N GLY A 170 -2.19 -33.87 1.70
CA GLY A 170 -3.29 -34.07 2.65
C GLY A 170 -4.64 -33.97 1.98
N ARG A 171 -5.74 -34.16 2.72
CA ARG A 171 -7.10 -34.20 2.17
C ARG A 171 -7.50 -32.92 1.41
N GLY A 172 -7.17 -31.73 1.94
CA GLY A 172 -7.57 -30.43 1.36
C GLY A 172 -6.42 -29.47 1.10
N ARG A 173 -5.18 -29.84 1.39
CA ARG A 173 -3.99 -29.03 1.21
C ARG A 173 -2.77 -29.90 0.91
N SER A 174 -1.80 -29.36 0.18
CA SER A 174 -0.58 -30.07 -0.14
C SER A 174 0.64 -29.17 0.10
N LYS A 175 1.77 -29.81 0.42
CA LYS A 175 3.06 -29.17 0.63
C LYS A 175 3.91 -29.35 -0.62
N VAL A 176 4.49 -28.25 -1.10
CA VAL A 176 5.31 -28.20 -2.29
C VAL A 176 6.70 -27.70 -1.92
N ILE A 177 7.74 -28.43 -2.34
CA ILE A 177 9.13 -27.94 -2.27
C ILE A 177 9.50 -27.24 -3.57
N PRO A 178 10.25 -26.13 -3.51
CA PRO A 178 10.70 -25.43 -4.72
C PRO A 178 11.73 -26.24 -5.49
N ILE A 179 11.91 -25.93 -6.78
CA ILE A 179 12.91 -26.59 -7.63
C ILE A 179 14.34 -26.40 -7.12
N THR A 180 14.61 -25.38 -6.31
CA THR A 180 15.92 -25.12 -5.70
C THR A 180 16.23 -26.02 -4.51
N ASN A 181 15.23 -26.77 -4.01
CA ASN A 181 15.43 -27.74 -2.92
C ASN A 181 16.22 -28.96 -3.42
N PRO A 182 17.24 -29.45 -2.68
CA PRO A 182 18.04 -30.62 -3.08
C PRO A 182 17.25 -31.92 -3.30
N LYS A 183 16.04 -32.03 -2.75
CA LYS A 183 15.14 -33.17 -2.96
C LYS A 183 14.33 -33.06 -4.27
N CYS A 184 14.36 -31.89 -4.94
CA CYS A 184 13.69 -31.70 -6.22
C CYS A 184 14.64 -32.06 -7.36
N VAL A 185 14.32 -33.13 -8.07
CA VAL A 185 15.12 -33.67 -9.20
C VAL A 185 14.16 -33.90 -10.37
N PHE A 186 14.52 -33.40 -11.55
CA PHE A 186 13.72 -33.55 -12.77
C PHE A 186 14.56 -33.36 -14.04
N SER A 187 14.05 -33.83 -15.16
CA SER A 187 14.72 -33.76 -16.46
C SER A 187 14.51 -32.42 -17.14
N VAL A 188 15.58 -31.92 -17.74
CA VAL A 188 15.65 -30.62 -18.41
C VAL A 188 16.32 -30.72 -19.77
N ILE A 189 16.06 -29.70 -20.60
CA ILE A 189 16.66 -29.56 -21.94
C ILE A 189 17.07 -28.09 -22.12
N ASP A 190 18.21 -27.91 -22.75
CA ASP A 190 18.65 -26.63 -23.27
C ASP A 190 17.83 -26.25 -24.50
N ALA A 191 17.15 -25.12 -24.48
CA ALA A 191 16.28 -24.66 -25.57
C ALA A 191 17.04 -24.40 -26.89
N ASN A 192 18.34 -24.04 -26.82
CA ASN A 192 19.12 -23.65 -27.97
C ASN A 192 19.75 -24.87 -28.63
N THR A 193 20.30 -25.80 -27.84
CA THR A 193 21.10 -26.94 -28.37
C THR A 193 20.36 -28.26 -28.33
N GLY A 194 19.21 -28.34 -27.67
CA GLY A 194 18.50 -29.60 -27.44
C GLY A 194 19.23 -30.54 -26.46
N THR A 195 20.28 -30.09 -25.79
CA THR A 195 21.07 -30.90 -24.88
C THR A 195 20.26 -31.22 -23.62
N MET A 196 20.06 -32.50 -23.35
CA MET A 196 19.33 -32.97 -22.18
C MET A 196 20.23 -33.14 -20.96
N GLY A 197 19.64 -33.03 -19.77
CA GLY A 197 20.30 -33.31 -18.51
C GLY A 197 19.30 -33.43 -17.37
N ILE A 198 19.80 -33.65 -16.18
CA ILE A 198 18.98 -33.72 -14.97
C ILE A 198 19.27 -32.50 -14.10
N ALA A 199 18.25 -31.71 -13.82
CA ALA A 199 18.32 -30.61 -12.88
C ALA A 199 18.05 -31.11 -11.47
N LYS A 200 18.85 -30.64 -10.51
CA LYS A 200 18.71 -30.86 -9.07
C LYS A 200 18.90 -29.55 -8.36
N GLY A 201 18.05 -29.25 -7.41
CA GLY A 201 18.20 -28.08 -6.54
C GLY A 201 19.53 -28.15 -5.78
N ALA A 202 20.22 -27.00 -5.66
CA ALA A 202 21.50 -26.91 -4.95
C ALA A 202 21.35 -26.47 -3.48
N GLY A 203 20.16 -26.05 -3.07
CA GLY A 203 19.87 -25.58 -1.71
C GLY A 203 20.22 -24.11 -1.43
N ASN A 204 20.99 -23.49 -2.32
CA ASN A 204 21.47 -22.11 -2.23
C ASN A 204 20.75 -21.14 -3.21
N GLY A 205 19.53 -21.49 -3.61
CA GLY A 205 18.75 -20.70 -4.57
C GLY A 205 19.04 -21.01 -6.04
N TYR A 206 19.97 -21.88 -6.35
CA TYR A 206 20.33 -22.32 -7.70
C TYR A 206 19.95 -23.78 -7.93
N LEU A 207 20.04 -24.19 -9.23
CA LEU A 207 19.99 -25.60 -9.62
C LEU A 207 21.33 -26.02 -10.28
N GLN A 208 21.62 -27.29 -10.16
CA GLN A 208 22.72 -27.95 -10.92
C GLN A 208 22.13 -28.84 -11.98
N MET A 209 22.50 -28.63 -13.24
CA MET A 209 22.24 -29.57 -14.32
C MET A 209 23.42 -30.55 -14.43
N ARG A 210 23.09 -31.82 -14.36
CA ARG A 210 24.05 -32.93 -14.31
C ARG A 210 23.89 -33.88 -15.51
N PHE A 211 24.83 -34.78 -15.69
CA PHE A 211 24.86 -35.79 -16.75
C PHE A 211 24.89 -35.21 -18.15
N VAL A 212 25.53 -34.06 -18.31
CA VAL A 212 25.81 -33.45 -19.61
C VAL A 212 27.25 -33.68 -19.96
N PHE A 213 27.49 -34.42 -21.04
CA PHE A 213 28.84 -34.72 -21.49
C PHE A 213 29.64 -33.46 -21.84
N ASN A 214 30.95 -33.47 -21.58
CA ASN A 214 31.85 -32.37 -21.93
C ASN A 214 31.87 -32.01 -23.42
N SER A 215 31.56 -32.98 -24.30
CA SER A 215 31.43 -32.80 -25.75
C SER A 215 30.21 -31.96 -26.16
N LYS A 216 29.20 -31.87 -25.32
CA LYS A 216 28.00 -31.08 -25.60
C LYS A 216 28.24 -29.59 -25.36
N LYS A 217 27.64 -28.77 -26.22
CA LYS A 217 27.78 -27.32 -26.15
C LYS A 217 26.59 -26.74 -25.35
N ILE A 218 26.87 -26.13 -24.21
CA ILE A 218 25.94 -25.29 -23.43
C ILE A 218 26.69 -24.03 -23.06
N ASN A 219 26.04 -22.89 -23.22
CA ASN A 219 26.64 -21.58 -23.00
C ASN A 219 25.98 -20.87 -21.80
N LYS A 220 26.72 -19.97 -21.20
CA LYS A 220 26.15 -19.03 -20.22
C LYS A 220 25.07 -18.18 -20.92
N GLY A 221 23.88 -18.02 -20.26
CA GLY A 221 22.74 -17.32 -20.80
C GLY A 221 21.69 -18.20 -21.49
N ASP A 222 22.02 -19.46 -21.80
CA ASP A 222 21.09 -20.39 -22.44
C ASP A 222 19.85 -20.60 -21.55
N LYS A 223 18.69 -20.71 -22.21
CA LYS A 223 17.40 -20.96 -21.54
C LYS A 223 17.24 -22.47 -21.34
N ILE A 224 16.89 -22.84 -20.12
CA ILE A 224 16.63 -24.23 -19.75
C ILE A 224 15.10 -24.40 -19.57
N LEU A 225 14.60 -25.45 -20.22
CA LEU A 225 13.19 -25.87 -20.18
C LEU A 225 13.09 -27.27 -19.58
N THR A 226 11.89 -27.67 -19.18
CA THR A 226 11.57 -29.07 -18.85
C THR A 226 11.63 -29.93 -20.13
N SER A 227 12.17 -31.15 -20.05
CA SER A 227 12.21 -32.06 -21.20
C SER A 227 10.96 -32.93 -21.34
N GLY A 228 10.12 -33.01 -20.31
CA GLY A 228 8.98 -33.93 -20.27
C GLY A 228 9.32 -35.37 -19.87
N LEU A 229 10.62 -35.75 -19.88
CA LEU A 229 11.04 -37.07 -19.46
C LEU A 229 10.90 -37.29 -17.96
N GLY A 230 10.56 -38.49 -17.54
CA GLY A 230 10.33 -38.81 -16.12
C GLY A 230 8.95 -38.43 -15.58
N GLY A 231 8.07 -37.87 -16.42
CA GLY A 231 6.66 -37.68 -16.13
C GLY A 231 6.28 -36.69 -15.04
N VAL A 232 7.22 -35.90 -14.48
CA VAL A 232 6.95 -34.92 -13.43
C VAL A 232 6.38 -33.63 -14.02
N PHE A 233 6.93 -33.15 -15.11
CA PHE A 233 6.53 -31.90 -15.77
C PHE A 233 6.25 -32.13 -17.26
N THR A 234 5.31 -31.37 -17.80
CA THR A 234 5.16 -31.26 -19.26
C THR A 234 6.44 -30.69 -19.89
N SER A 235 6.75 -31.06 -21.12
CA SER A 235 7.87 -30.52 -21.88
C SER A 235 7.68 -29.04 -22.20
N GLY A 236 8.78 -28.26 -22.22
CA GLY A 236 8.79 -26.90 -22.69
C GLY A 236 8.46 -25.82 -21.62
N ILE A 237 8.28 -26.22 -20.36
CA ILE A 237 8.06 -25.25 -19.26
C ILE A 237 9.41 -24.62 -18.86
N TYR A 238 9.42 -23.31 -18.71
CA TYR A 238 10.63 -22.56 -18.37
C TYR A 238 11.14 -22.88 -16.95
N VAL A 239 12.43 -23.15 -16.85
CA VAL A 239 13.11 -23.46 -15.57
C VAL A 239 13.99 -22.30 -15.12
N GLY A 240 14.81 -21.76 -16.03
CA GLY A 240 15.76 -20.71 -15.71
C GLY A 240 16.81 -20.50 -16.79
N LYS A 241 17.89 -19.80 -16.43
CA LYS A 241 19.01 -19.51 -17.31
C LYS A 241 20.32 -20.08 -16.77
N VAL A 242 21.19 -20.55 -17.66
CA VAL A 242 22.56 -20.97 -17.35
C VAL A 242 23.38 -19.76 -16.89
N VAL A 243 23.94 -19.81 -15.70
CA VAL A 243 24.83 -18.78 -15.16
C VAL A 243 26.31 -19.18 -15.14
N SER A 244 26.59 -20.47 -15.07
CA SER A 244 27.96 -20.98 -15.08
C SER A 244 28.03 -22.34 -15.72
N VAL A 245 29.10 -22.58 -16.50
CA VAL A 245 29.45 -23.86 -17.10
C VAL A 245 30.91 -24.11 -16.75
N ILE A 246 31.18 -25.20 -16.07
CA ILE A 246 32.55 -25.63 -15.68
C ILE A 246 32.86 -26.97 -16.35
N LYS A 247 33.83 -26.96 -17.23
CA LYS A 247 34.38 -28.15 -17.89
C LYS A 247 35.76 -28.45 -17.31
N LYS A 248 35.96 -29.65 -16.85
CA LYS A 248 37.28 -30.12 -16.40
C LYS A 248 37.75 -31.23 -17.35
N SER A 249 39.00 -31.17 -17.78
CA SER A 249 39.53 -32.10 -18.80
C SER A 249 39.46 -33.55 -18.40
N TYR A 250 39.48 -33.87 -17.09
CA TYR A 250 39.41 -35.22 -16.56
C TYR A 250 38.00 -35.68 -16.19
N ASP A 251 37.00 -34.77 -16.17
CA ASP A 251 35.61 -35.12 -15.91
C ASP A 251 34.90 -35.50 -17.22
N ILE A 252 34.06 -36.53 -17.20
CA ILE A 252 33.23 -36.93 -18.34
C ILE A 252 32.09 -35.92 -18.52
N PHE A 253 31.59 -35.38 -17.41
CA PHE A 253 30.43 -34.49 -17.39
C PHE A 253 30.83 -33.08 -16.96
N GLN A 254 30.26 -32.09 -17.62
CA GLN A 254 30.37 -30.68 -17.20
C GLN A 254 29.40 -30.36 -16.05
N ARG A 255 29.79 -29.39 -15.23
CA ARG A 255 28.94 -28.83 -14.16
C ARG A 255 28.28 -27.56 -14.65
N ILE A 256 26.96 -27.54 -14.67
CA ILE A 256 26.19 -26.41 -15.16
C ILE A 256 25.35 -25.92 -14.03
N THR A 257 25.46 -24.62 -13.72
CA THR A 257 24.62 -23.94 -12.72
C THR A 257 23.54 -23.14 -13.42
N ILE A 258 22.31 -23.32 -12.98
CA ILE A 258 21.10 -22.63 -13.51
C ILE A 258 20.55 -21.71 -12.43
N ALA A 259 20.34 -20.45 -12.78
CA ALA A 259 19.53 -19.54 -11.97
C ALA A 259 18.06 -19.73 -12.35
N PRO A 260 17.19 -20.10 -11.40
CA PRO A 260 15.76 -20.20 -11.65
C PRO A 260 15.18 -18.81 -11.97
N TYR A 261 13.96 -18.77 -12.53
CA TYR A 261 13.27 -17.49 -12.69
C TYR A 261 12.97 -16.85 -11.30
N LYS A 262 12.96 -15.53 -11.26
CA LYS A 262 13.04 -14.76 -10.00
C LYS A 262 11.84 -14.89 -9.05
N ASN A 263 10.68 -15.38 -9.51
CA ASN A 263 9.42 -15.24 -8.78
C ASN A 263 8.87 -16.54 -8.15
N LEU A 264 9.73 -17.54 -7.89
CA LEU A 264 9.33 -18.85 -7.33
C LEU A 264 8.36 -18.75 -6.12
N PHE A 265 8.48 -17.71 -5.31
CA PHE A 265 7.69 -17.53 -4.07
C PHE A 265 6.63 -16.43 -4.14
N ASN A 266 6.51 -15.70 -5.25
CA ASN A 266 5.54 -14.61 -5.37
C ASN A 266 4.22 -15.04 -6.04
N GLU A 267 4.13 -16.28 -6.46
CA GLU A 267 2.96 -16.80 -7.15
C GLU A 267 1.79 -17.01 -6.21
N LYS A 268 0.64 -16.42 -6.54
CA LYS A 268 -0.61 -16.63 -5.78
C LYS A 268 -1.38 -17.84 -6.26
N TYR A 269 -1.28 -18.15 -7.55
CA TYR A 269 -1.99 -19.24 -8.21
C TYR A 269 -1.02 -20.10 -9.00
N VAL A 270 -1.20 -21.41 -8.90
CA VAL A 270 -0.35 -22.40 -9.55
C VAL A 270 -1.20 -23.50 -10.19
N LEU A 271 -0.63 -24.22 -11.15
CA LEU A 271 -1.19 -25.46 -11.69
C LEU A 271 -0.40 -26.63 -11.15
N VAL A 272 -1.11 -27.66 -10.71
CA VAL A 272 -0.55 -28.95 -10.33
C VAL A 272 -0.80 -29.91 -11.48
N GLU A 273 0.27 -30.40 -12.12
CA GLU A 273 0.25 -31.40 -13.19
C GLU A 273 0.18 -32.81 -12.59
N LYS A 274 -0.69 -33.65 -13.19
CA LYS A 274 -0.86 -35.03 -12.76
C LYS A 274 -0.13 -36.02 -13.68
#